data_3defa0f30ec9700ef49363b6215b5f95
#
_entry.id   3defa0f30ec9700ef49363b6215b5f95
#
_cell.length_a   1.000
_cell.length_b   1.000
_cell.length_c   1.000
_cell.angle_alpha   90.00
_cell.angle_beta   90.00
_cell.angle_gamma   90.00
#
_symmetry.space_group_name_H-M   'P 1'
#
loop_
_entity.id
_entity.type
_entity.pdbx_description
1 polymer ?
#
loop_
_entity_poly.entity_id
_entity_poly.type
_entity_poly.pdbx_seq_one_letter_code
_entity_poly.pdbx_strand_id
1 'polypeptide(L)'
;SDIKIEGKRMTPEALWAMGRIGSVAVSPDEKQIAYSVAYYSVPENKSNNELFVMNADGSSNRQITRDSWQESQPVWIKDGKKIAFLCNESGSSQVWEMNPDGTERKQLTRYEGDIEGFAFSPDGKKLLFIAQVKTVQSTADKHPDLPKATGIIVTDLMYKHWDEWVTTAPHPFVADFDGNGISNVQDILDGEPYESPMKPWGGIEQLAWSPASDKVAYTCRKKTGLAYAVSTNSDIYIYDLATGKTENITEENKGYDTNPQYSPDGKYIAWQSMERDGYEADLNRLFVMDLSLIHISEPTRPEPI
;
A
#
# COMPACT_ATOMS: atom_id res chain seq x y z
N SER A 1 -13.84 22.20 10.35
CA SER A 1 -13.18 23.10 11.31
C SER A 1 -13.85 24.46 11.26
N ASP A 2 -14.09 25.07 12.42
CA ASP A 2 -14.73 26.39 12.54
C ASP A 2 -13.75 27.56 12.36
N ILE A 3 -12.65 27.34 11.65
CA ILE A 3 -11.63 28.35 11.41
C ILE A 3 -12.16 29.32 10.36
N LYS A 4 -12.34 30.57 10.74
CA LYS A 4 -12.65 31.66 9.82
C LYS A 4 -11.37 32.08 9.08
N ILE A 5 -11.39 31.95 7.76
CA ILE A 5 -10.33 32.44 6.91
C ILE A 5 -10.61 33.92 6.61
N GLU A 6 -9.84 34.81 7.21
CA GLU A 6 -9.95 36.25 6.97
C GLU A 6 -8.89 36.70 5.95
N GLY A 7 -9.34 37.41 4.92
CA GLY A 7 -8.48 37.98 3.89
C GLY A 7 -8.17 37.06 2.71
N LYS A 8 -7.24 37.48 1.85
CA LYS A 8 -6.85 36.79 0.60
C LYS A 8 -5.47 36.11 0.66
N ARG A 9 -4.87 36.00 1.85
CA ARG A 9 -3.55 35.41 2.02
C ARG A 9 -3.66 34.04 2.70
N MET A 10 -2.85 33.12 2.28
CA MET A 10 -2.69 31.84 2.97
C MET A 10 -2.06 32.10 4.34
N THR A 11 -2.66 31.57 5.39
CA THR A 11 -2.11 31.55 6.76
C THR A 11 -1.96 30.10 7.22
N PRO A 12 -1.18 29.81 8.27
CA PRO A 12 -1.10 28.46 8.83
C PRO A 12 -2.49 27.90 9.22
N GLU A 13 -3.35 28.73 9.78
CA GLU A 13 -4.70 28.36 10.15
C GLU A 13 -5.56 28.01 8.93
N ALA A 14 -5.44 28.81 7.84
CA ALA A 14 -6.12 28.53 6.59
C ALA A 14 -5.65 27.19 5.99
N LEU A 15 -4.35 26.90 6.02
CA LEU A 15 -3.79 25.64 5.55
C LEU A 15 -4.31 24.45 6.34
N TRP A 16 -4.37 24.54 7.66
CA TRP A 16 -4.90 23.47 8.52
C TRP A 16 -6.42 23.31 8.44
N ALA A 17 -7.15 24.36 8.06
CA ALA A 17 -8.59 24.29 7.84
C ALA A 17 -9.02 23.52 6.59
N MET A 18 -8.12 23.37 5.62
CA MET A 18 -8.43 22.67 4.37
C MET A 18 -8.49 21.18 4.60
N GLY A 19 -9.57 20.53 4.08
CA GLY A 19 -9.61 19.09 3.92
C GLY A 19 -8.57 18.65 2.88
N ARG A 20 -7.89 17.54 3.14
CA ARG A 20 -6.90 16.95 2.23
C ARG A 20 -7.47 15.70 1.59
N ILE A 21 -7.63 15.76 0.27
CA ILE A 21 -8.07 14.60 -0.51
C ILE A 21 -6.97 13.54 -0.46
N GLY A 22 -7.36 12.34 -0.06
CA GLY A 22 -6.51 11.15 -0.09
C GLY A 22 -6.82 10.27 -1.30
N SER A 23 -7.07 8.98 -1.07
CA SER A 23 -7.36 8.00 -2.12
C SER A 23 -8.64 8.32 -2.88
N VAL A 24 -8.62 8.06 -4.19
CA VAL A 24 -9.75 8.28 -5.11
C VAL A 24 -9.99 7.01 -5.91
N ALA A 25 -11.25 6.60 -6.05
CA ALA A 25 -11.66 5.43 -6.82
C ALA A 25 -12.87 5.75 -7.70
N VAL A 26 -12.76 5.46 -8.99
CA VAL A 26 -13.86 5.58 -9.95
C VAL A 26 -14.67 4.29 -9.97
N SER A 27 -16.00 4.38 -10.00
CA SER A 27 -16.86 3.21 -10.09
C SER A 27 -16.67 2.47 -11.43
N PRO A 28 -16.92 1.15 -11.50
CA PRO A 28 -16.75 0.38 -12.74
C PRO A 28 -17.58 0.86 -13.92
N ASP A 29 -18.71 1.52 -13.66
CA ASP A 29 -19.57 2.13 -14.69
C ASP A 29 -19.18 3.58 -15.03
N GLU A 30 -18.07 4.10 -14.44
CA GLU A 30 -17.52 5.43 -14.61
C GLU A 30 -18.46 6.59 -14.22
N LYS A 31 -19.53 6.32 -13.46
CA LYS A 31 -20.54 7.33 -13.11
C LYS A 31 -20.31 7.97 -11.74
N GLN A 32 -19.60 7.31 -10.86
CA GLN A 32 -19.37 7.79 -9.50
C GLN A 32 -17.89 7.76 -9.12
N ILE A 33 -17.51 8.61 -8.18
CA ILE A 33 -16.18 8.70 -7.61
C ILE A 33 -16.33 8.60 -6.11
N ALA A 34 -15.65 7.61 -5.50
CA ALA A 34 -15.47 7.52 -4.05
C ALA A 34 -14.09 8.09 -3.69
N TYR A 35 -13.99 8.85 -2.61
CA TYR A 35 -12.72 9.42 -2.17
C TYR A 35 -12.69 9.67 -0.66
N SER A 36 -11.50 9.74 -0.10
CA SER A 36 -11.29 10.09 1.30
C SER A 36 -10.86 11.54 1.46
N VAL A 37 -11.23 12.16 2.59
CA VAL A 37 -10.77 13.50 2.97
C VAL A 37 -10.32 13.48 4.42
N ALA A 38 -9.07 13.89 4.66
CA ALA A 38 -8.53 14.10 6.00
C ALA A 38 -8.82 15.53 6.48
N TYR A 39 -9.39 15.65 7.68
CA TYR A 39 -9.59 16.90 8.40
C TYR A 39 -8.71 16.92 9.65
N TYR A 40 -8.25 18.09 10.02
CA TYR A 40 -7.32 18.29 11.13
C TYR A 40 -7.91 19.20 12.20
N SER A 41 -7.69 18.83 13.47
CA SER A 41 -7.96 19.66 14.63
C SER A 41 -6.62 20.03 15.28
N VAL A 42 -6.15 21.25 15.04
CA VAL A 42 -4.90 21.73 15.65
C VAL A 42 -4.97 21.76 17.18
N PRO A 43 -6.09 22.24 17.82
CA PRO A 43 -6.19 22.24 19.27
C PRO A 43 -6.14 20.84 19.90
N GLU A 44 -6.66 19.83 19.21
CA GLU A 44 -6.68 18.44 19.71
C GLU A 44 -5.47 17.63 19.26
N ASN A 45 -4.65 18.18 18.35
CA ASN A 45 -3.55 17.50 17.68
C ASN A 45 -3.97 16.13 17.09
N LYS A 46 -5.10 16.13 16.38
CA LYS A 46 -5.73 14.95 15.80
C LYS A 46 -6.16 15.20 14.37
N SER A 47 -6.28 14.11 13.61
CA SER A 47 -6.92 14.09 12.30
C SER A 47 -8.05 13.06 12.27
N ASN A 48 -9.00 13.25 11.37
CA ASN A 48 -10.02 12.28 11.04
C ASN A 48 -10.16 12.18 9.53
N ASN A 49 -10.23 10.95 9.02
CA ASN A 49 -10.48 10.66 7.62
C ASN A 49 -11.92 10.21 7.43
N GLU A 50 -12.57 10.80 6.45
CA GLU A 50 -13.96 10.51 6.10
C GLU A 50 -14.09 10.15 4.63
N LEU A 51 -15.09 9.35 4.30
CA LEU A 51 -15.39 8.95 2.93
C LEU A 51 -16.51 9.77 2.31
N PHE A 52 -16.35 10.06 1.04
CA PHE A 52 -17.26 10.82 0.22
C PHE A 52 -17.55 10.09 -1.07
N VAL A 53 -18.73 10.32 -1.64
CA VAL A 53 -19.12 9.88 -2.98
C VAL A 53 -19.73 11.06 -3.72
N MET A 54 -19.37 11.20 -5.00
CA MET A 54 -19.98 12.16 -5.93
C MET A 54 -20.20 11.53 -7.29
N ASN A 55 -21.01 12.14 -8.13
CA ASN A 55 -21.09 11.79 -9.54
C ASN A 55 -19.81 12.22 -10.27
N ALA A 56 -19.49 11.55 -11.38
CA ALA A 56 -18.29 11.85 -12.17
C ALA A 56 -18.27 13.29 -12.73
N ASP A 57 -19.44 13.93 -12.88
CA ASP A 57 -19.58 15.33 -13.28
C ASP A 57 -19.41 16.33 -12.12
N GLY A 58 -19.10 15.84 -10.89
CA GLY A 58 -18.95 16.63 -9.67
C GLY A 58 -20.27 16.92 -8.94
N SER A 59 -21.41 16.54 -9.49
CA SER A 59 -22.71 16.73 -8.83
C SER A 59 -22.94 15.70 -7.71
N SER A 60 -23.95 15.93 -6.86
CA SER A 60 -24.38 15.03 -5.80
C SER A 60 -23.27 14.61 -4.83
N ASN A 61 -22.32 15.51 -4.58
CA ASN A 61 -21.25 15.27 -3.62
C ASN A 61 -21.81 15.11 -2.20
N ARG A 62 -21.51 13.99 -1.57
CA ARG A 62 -21.99 13.68 -0.21
C ARG A 62 -20.94 12.94 0.60
N GLN A 63 -20.87 13.29 1.86
CA GLN A 63 -20.13 12.55 2.88
C GLN A 63 -20.93 11.32 3.29
N ILE A 64 -20.31 10.13 3.28
CA ILE A 64 -20.96 8.85 3.57
C ILE A 64 -20.53 8.24 4.90
N THR A 65 -19.46 8.73 5.53
CA THR A 65 -19.07 8.39 6.91
C THR A 65 -19.00 9.67 7.77
N ARG A 66 -19.29 9.58 9.07
CA ARG A 66 -19.35 10.75 10.00
C ARG A 66 -19.10 10.35 11.44
N ASP A 67 -18.24 9.40 11.65
CA ASP A 67 -17.91 8.93 12.99
C ASP A 67 -16.49 9.35 13.40
N SER A 68 -16.00 8.81 14.51
CA SER A 68 -14.66 9.13 15.03
C SER A 68 -13.56 8.18 14.56
N TRP A 69 -13.91 7.25 13.68
CA TRP A 69 -12.98 6.28 13.12
C TRP A 69 -12.22 6.84 11.93
N GLN A 70 -11.12 6.19 11.57
CA GLN A 70 -10.32 6.58 10.40
C GLN A 70 -10.77 5.73 9.21
N GLU A 71 -11.49 6.31 8.26
CA GLU A 71 -11.87 5.65 7.01
C GLU A 71 -11.00 6.13 5.87
N SER A 72 -10.40 5.19 5.14
CA SER A 72 -9.48 5.49 4.04
C SER A 72 -9.50 4.43 2.94
N GLN A 73 -8.82 4.71 1.85
CA GLN A 73 -8.62 3.80 0.71
C GLN A 73 -9.93 3.17 0.20
N PRO A 74 -10.94 3.96 -0.22
CA PRO A 74 -12.15 3.41 -0.81
C PRO A 74 -11.85 2.70 -2.12
N VAL A 75 -12.43 1.50 -2.30
CA VAL A 75 -12.35 0.69 -3.52
C VAL A 75 -13.74 0.18 -3.86
N TRP A 76 -14.15 0.35 -5.12
CA TRP A 76 -15.42 -0.21 -5.60
C TRP A 76 -15.31 -1.72 -5.77
N ILE A 77 -16.27 -2.45 -5.23
CA ILE A 77 -16.36 -3.91 -5.30
C ILE A 77 -17.75 -4.36 -5.75
N LYS A 78 -17.90 -5.64 -6.06
CA LYS A 78 -19.18 -6.24 -6.45
C LYS A 78 -19.87 -5.46 -7.59
N ASP A 79 -19.11 -5.18 -8.67
CA ASP A 79 -19.55 -4.40 -9.85
C ASP A 79 -20.13 -3.01 -9.48
N GLY A 80 -19.50 -2.34 -8.54
CA GLY A 80 -19.90 -0.99 -8.10
C GLY A 80 -21.05 -0.96 -7.10
N LYS A 81 -21.54 -2.11 -6.61
CA LYS A 81 -22.66 -2.16 -5.65
C LYS A 81 -22.22 -1.87 -4.22
N LYS A 82 -20.97 -2.05 -3.89
CA LYS A 82 -20.39 -1.80 -2.58
C LYS A 82 -19.06 -1.04 -2.70
N ILE A 83 -18.70 -0.37 -1.61
CA ILE A 83 -17.38 0.25 -1.42
C ILE A 83 -16.70 -0.50 -0.28
N ALA A 84 -15.51 -1.05 -0.55
CA ALA A 84 -14.60 -1.54 0.48
C ALA A 84 -13.65 -0.42 0.90
N PHE A 85 -13.22 -0.41 2.15
CA PHE A 85 -12.37 0.63 2.71
C PHE A 85 -11.63 0.15 3.96
N LEU A 86 -10.57 0.84 4.35
CA LEU A 86 -9.92 0.62 5.64
C LEU A 86 -10.64 1.39 6.74
N CYS A 87 -10.81 0.75 7.89
CA CYS A 87 -11.35 1.38 9.09
C CYS A 87 -10.81 0.74 10.36
N ASN A 88 -10.59 1.57 11.40
CA ASN A 88 -10.10 1.13 12.70
C ASN A 88 -11.19 0.96 13.78
N GLU A 89 -12.45 0.89 13.41
CA GLU A 89 -13.60 0.72 14.34
C GLU A 89 -13.46 -0.52 15.25
N SER A 90 -12.88 -1.60 14.74
CA SER A 90 -12.67 -2.85 15.49
C SER A 90 -11.45 -2.85 16.43
N GLY A 91 -10.78 -1.70 16.59
CA GLY A 91 -9.58 -1.56 17.43
C GLY A 91 -8.25 -1.66 16.66
N SER A 92 -8.28 -2.16 15.43
CA SER A 92 -7.18 -2.16 14.47
C SER A 92 -7.71 -1.82 13.07
N SER A 93 -6.82 -1.36 12.18
CA SER A 93 -7.17 -1.08 10.79
C SER A 93 -7.50 -2.37 10.05
N GLN A 94 -8.74 -2.50 9.58
CA GLN A 94 -9.26 -3.68 8.90
C GLN A 94 -10.00 -3.27 7.63
N VAL A 95 -10.22 -4.21 6.72
CA VAL A 95 -11.05 -3.98 5.53
C VAL A 95 -12.53 -4.14 5.91
N TRP A 96 -13.32 -3.16 5.53
CA TRP A 96 -14.77 -3.10 5.69
C TRP A 96 -15.46 -2.89 4.35
N GLU A 97 -16.75 -3.15 4.26
CA GLU A 97 -17.59 -2.79 3.12
C GLU A 97 -18.84 -2.05 3.57
N MET A 98 -19.41 -1.25 2.68
CA MET A 98 -20.72 -0.60 2.85
C MET A 98 -21.38 -0.31 1.50
N ASN A 99 -22.66 0.06 1.52
CA ASN A 99 -23.32 0.62 0.33
C ASN A 99 -22.72 2.00 -0.03
N PRO A 100 -22.83 2.45 -1.29
CA PRO A 100 -22.37 3.78 -1.68
C PRO A 100 -23.09 4.95 -0.99
N ASP A 101 -24.21 4.70 -0.32
CA ASP A 101 -24.93 5.67 0.51
C ASP A 101 -24.48 5.68 1.98
N GLY A 102 -23.51 4.82 2.37
CA GLY A 102 -23.00 4.71 3.73
C GLY A 102 -23.74 3.69 4.60
N THR A 103 -24.76 3.02 4.07
CA THR A 103 -25.53 2.01 4.82
C THR A 103 -24.90 0.60 4.73
N GLU A 104 -25.39 -0.33 5.54
CA GLU A 104 -24.97 -1.75 5.57
C GLU A 104 -23.44 -1.95 5.75
N ARG A 105 -22.85 -1.20 6.68
CA ARG A 105 -21.45 -1.32 7.04
C ARG A 105 -21.15 -2.69 7.65
N LYS A 106 -20.11 -3.38 7.13
CA LYS A 106 -19.72 -4.72 7.54
C LYS A 106 -18.22 -4.90 7.49
N GLN A 107 -17.65 -5.48 8.54
CA GLN A 107 -16.24 -5.87 8.59
C GLN A 107 -15.99 -7.13 7.76
N LEU A 108 -14.98 -7.07 6.87
CA LEU A 108 -14.56 -8.17 6.00
C LEU A 108 -13.31 -8.90 6.50
N THR A 109 -12.43 -8.23 7.23
CA THR A 109 -11.21 -8.86 7.75
C THR A 109 -11.14 -8.80 9.27
N ARG A 110 -10.46 -9.80 9.87
CA ARG A 110 -10.12 -9.87 11.30
C ARG A 110 -8.70 -10.40 11.41
N TYR A 111 -7.77 -9.67 10.80
CA TYR A 111 -6.35 -9.97 10.84
C TYR A 111 -5.76 -9.51 12.18
N GLU A 112 -4.78 -10.24 12.71
CA GLU A 112 -4.07 -9.85 13.93
C GLU A 112 -3.06 -8.74 13.60
N GLY A 113 -3.44 -7.50 13.85
CA GLY A 113 -2.68 -6.29 13.52
C GLY A 113 -3.41 -5.37 12.53
N ASP A 114 -2.72 -4.32 12.13
CA ASP A 114 -3.24 -3.34 11.18
C ASP A 114 -3.02 -3.80 9.74
N ILE A 115 -4.04 -3.57 8.89
CA ILE A 115 -3.92 -3.61 7.45
C ILE A 115 -3.64 -2.19 6.96
N GLU A 116 -2.50 -2.00 6.27
CA GLU A 116 -2.03 -0.68 5.81
C GLU A 116 -2.47 -0.35 4.37
N GLY A 117 -2.83 -1.35 3.61
CA GLY A 117 -3.32 -1.23 2.24
C GLY A 117 -3.88 -2.54 1.73
N PHE A 118 -4.77 -2.50 0.75
CA PHE A 118 -5.38 -3.72 0.21
C PHE A 118 -5.80 -3.59 -1.25
N ALA A 119 -5.90 -4.72 -1.93
CA ALA A 119 -6.44 -4.85 -3.28
C ALA A 119 -7.11 -6.21 -3.46
N PHE A 120 -8.34 -6.23 -3.97
CA PHE A 120 -8.97 -7.48 -4.38
C PHE A 120 -8.39 -8.00 -5.69
N SER A 121 -8.30 -9.33 -5.83
CA SER A 121 -7.98 -9.92 -7.12
C SER A 121 -9.05 -9.60 -8.17
N PRO A 122 -8.71 -9.54 -9.47
CA PRO A 122 -9.67 -9.27 -10.54
C PRO A 122 -10.89 -10.20 -10.54
N ASP A 123 -10.72 -11.46 -10.14
CA ASP A 123 -11.83 -12.44 -10.02
C ASP A 123 -12.63 -12.31 -8.71
N GLY A 124 -12.22 -11.40 -7.81
CA GLY A 124 -12.88 -11.15 -6.53
C GLY A 124 -12.77 -12.26 -5.49
N LYS A 125 -11.90 -13.27 -5.69
CA LYS A 125 -11.77 -14.44 -4.80
C LYS A 125 -10.60 -14.38 -3.84
N LYS A 126 -9.73 -13.37 -3.98
CA LYS A 126 -8.57 -13.19 -3.12
C LYS A 126 -8.43 -11.74 -2.70
N LEU A 127 -7.78 -11.55 -1.57
CA LEU A 127 -7.38 -10.25 -1.03
C LEU A 127 -5.86 -10.21 -0.92
N LEU A 128 -5.24 -9.23 -1.55
CA LEU A 128 -3.87 -8.81 -1.32
C LEU A 128 -3.90 -7.70 -0.29
N PHE A 129 -3.06 -7.76 0.73
CA PHE A 129 -2.98 -6.69 1.74
C PHE A 129 -1.57 -6.55 2.30
N ILE A 130 -1.31 -5.40 2.91
CA ILE A 130 -0.04 -5.05 3.53
C ILE A 130 -0.22 -5.08 5.04
N ALA A 131 0.67 -5.76 5.75
CA ALA A 131 0.73 -5.76 7.20
C ALA A 131 2.18 -5.81 7.71
N GLN A 132 2.40 -5.34 8.94
CA GLN A 132 3.73 -5.31 9.56
C GLN A 132 4.12 -6.70 10.09
N VAL A 133 5.34 -7.12 9.78
CA VAL A 133 5.96 -8.35 10.31
C VAL A 133 7.16 -7.97 11.16
N LYS A 134 7.32 -8.64 12.30
CA LYS A 134 8.48 -8.44 13.16
C LYS A 134 9.72 -9.06 12.55
N THR A 135 10.66 -8.22 12.13
CA THR A 135 11.91 -8.64 11.46
C THR A 135 13.13 -8.57 12.38
N VAL A 136 13.04 -7.82 13.49
CA VAL A 136 14.13 -7.61 14.43
C VAL A 136 13.73 -8.06 15.83
N GLN A 137 14.60 -8.85 16.47
CA GLN A 137 14.42 -9.20 17.88
C GLN A 137 14.60 -7.96 18.76
N SER A 138 13.60 -7.66 19.58
CA SER A 138 13.69 -6.59 20.59
C SER A 138 14.65 -6.96 21.71
N THR A 139 15.01 -5.99 22.55
CA THR A 139 15.80 -6.24 23.77
C THR A 139 15.06 -7.19 24.72
N ALA A 140 13.73 -7.07 24.83
CA ALA A 140 12.92 -7.97 25.64
C ALA A 140 12.92 -9.42 25.12
N ASP A 141 12.99 -9.63 23.80
CA ASP A 141 13.11 -10.97 23.22
C ASP A 141 14.47 -11.60 23.52
N LYS A 142 15.54 -10.80 23.51
CA LYS A 142 16.91 -11.24 23.78
C LYS A 142 17.16 -11.44 25.29
N HIS A 143 16.45 -10.68 26.11
CA HIS A 143 16.59 -10.65 27.58
C HIS A 143 15.21 -10.76 28.23
N PRO A 144 14.56 -11.94 28.15
CA PRO A 144 13.24 -12.17 28.75
C PRO A 144 13.23 -12.08 30.29
N ASP A 145 14.39 -12.18 30.92
CA ASP A 145 14.62 -11.94 32.34
C ASP A 145 14.54 -10.46 32.73
N LEU A 146 14.56 -9.55 31.77
CA LEU A 146 14.51 -8.10 31.96
C LEU A 146 13.25 -7.45 31.31
N PRO A 147 12.03 -7.86 31.71
CA PRO A 147 10.80 -7.46 30.98
C PRO A 147 10.48 -5.97 31.04
N LYS A 148 11.12 -5.23 31.95
CA LYS A 148 10.96 -3.77 32.08
C LYS A 148 12.09 -2.96 31.44
N ALA A 149 13.04 -3.61 30.79
CA ALA A 149 14.14 -2.92 30.12
C ALA A 149 13.61 -2.15 28.89
N THR A 150 13.98 -0.87 28.79
CA THR A 150 13.62 0.02 27.67
C THR A 150 14.81 0.30 26.74
N GLY A 151 15.98 -0.27 27.05
CA GLY A 151 17.18 -0.13 26.23
C GLY A 151 17.01 -0.80 24.87
N ILE A 152 17.56 -0.18 23.82
CA ILE A 152 17.58 -0.70 22.46
C ILE A 152 19.00 -1.09 22.11
N ILE A 153 19.18 -2.34 21.65
CA ILE A 153 20.49 -2.84 21.22
C ILE A 153 20.56 -2.73 19.71
N VAL A 154 21.45 -1.87 19.23
CA VAL A 154 21.70 -1.65 17.81
C VAL A 154 23.01 -2.35 17.45
N THR A 155 22.98 -3.22 16.45
CA THR A 155 24.13 -3.99 15.98
C THR A 155 24.47 -3.73 14.50
N ASP A 156 23.56 -3.10 13.75
CA ASP A 156 23.73 -2.85 12.33
C ASP A 156 22.94 -1.61 11.88
N LEU A 157 23.15 -1.17 10.64
CA LEU A 157 22.44 -0.05 10.03
C LEU A 157 21.04 -0.43 9.61
N MET A 158 20.29 0.60 9.26
CA MET A 158 18.87 0.85 9.17
C MET A 158 18.14 0.41 10.42
N TYR A 159 18.68 0.80 11.58
CA TYR A 159 17.99 0.68 12.86
C TYR A 159 16.93 1.77 13.08
N LYS A 160 17.03 2.86 12.33
CA LYS A 160 16.05 3.93 12.26
C LYS A 160 15.78 4.32 10.81
N HIS A 161 14.52 4.65 10.52
CA HIS A 161 14.11 5.34 9.30
C HIS A 161 13.48 6.66 9.72
N TRP A 162 14.21 7.76 9.49
CA TRP A 162 13.94 9.08 10.09
C TRP A 162 13.86 9.01 11.62
N ASP A 163 12.67 9.22 12.21
CA ASP A 163 12.43 9.18 13.66
C ASP A 163 11.85 7.83 14.14
N GLU A 164 11.48 6.94 13.23
CA GLU A 164 10.92 5.62 13.55
C GLU A 164 12.01 4.56 13.74
N TRP A 165 11.87 3.71 14.76
CA TRP A 165 12.70 2.53 14.94
C TRP A 165 12.29 1.43 13.96
N VAL A 166 13.25 0.84 13.26
CA VAL A 166 13.02 -0.29 12.36
C VAL A 166 13.02 -1.57 13.19
N THR A 167 11.83 -1.99 13.60
CA THR A 167 11.59 -3.24 14.36
C THR A 167 10.69 -4.20 13.59
N THR A 168 9.96 -3.68 12.63
CA THR A 168 9.07 -4.40 11.72
C THR A 168 9.33 -4.00 10.29
N ALA A 169 8.91 -4.82 9.34
CA ALA A 169 8.86 -4.51 7.93
C ALA A 169 7.44 -4.76 7.40
N PRO A 170 6.91 -3.91 6.48
CA PRO A 170 5.68 -4.23 5.78
C PRO A 170 5.91 -5.40 4.83
N HIS A 171 5.03 -6.39 4.87
CA HIS A 171 4.99 -7.52 3.94
C HIS A 171 3.67 -7.54 3.19
N PRO A 172 3.67 -7.99 1.92
CA PRO A 172 2.46 -8.29 1.18
C PRO A 172 1.94 -9.68 1.56
N PHE A 173 0.66 -9.74 1.88
CA PHE A 173 -0.07 -10.97 2.19
C PHE A 173 -1.12 -11.25 1.14
N VAL A 174 -1.34 -12.51 0.82
CA VAL A 174 -2.47 -12.97 0.02
C VAL A 174 -3.35 -13.88 0.88
N ALA A 175 -4.66 -13.66 0.81
CA ALA A 175 -5.65 -14.49 1.47
C ALA A 175 -6.75 -14.90 0.50
N ASP A 176 -7.40 -16.04 0.72
CA ASP A 176 -8.65 -16.37 0.06
C ASP A 176 -9.77 -15.49 0.61
N PHE A 177 -10.68 -15.05 -0.26
CA PHE A 177 -11.82 -14.22 0.08
C PHE A 177 -13.13 -14.85 -0.43
N ASP A 178 -14.06 -15.10 0.46
CA ASP A 178 -15.37 -15.76 0.16
C ASP A 178 -16.53 -14.77 0.02
N GLY A 179 -16.26 -13.47 0.02
CA GLY A 179 -17.27 -12.41 0.02
C GLY A 179 -17.73 -11.97 1.41
N ASN A 180 -17.31 -12.66 2.47
CA ASN A 180 -17.67 -12.37 3.86
C ASN A 180 -16.47 -12.24 4.78
N GLY A 181 -15.36 -12.89 4.43
CA GLY A 181 -14.16 -12.92 5.23
C GLY A 181 -12.97 -13.45 4.47
N ILE A 182 -11.82 -13.48 5.14
CA ILE A 182 -10.57 -14.01 4.62
C ILE A 182 -10.20 -15.33 5.31
N SER A 183 -9.51 -16.20 4.57
CA SER A 183 -8.90 -17.44 5.07
C SER A 183 -7.60 -17.73 4.33
N ASN A 184 -6.84 -18.76 4.78
CA ASN A 184 -5.60 -19.18 4.13
C ASN A 184 -4.64 -18.01 3.87
N VAL A 185 -4.40 -17.20 4.91
CA VAL A 185 -3.52 -16.03 4.84
C VAL A 185 -2.08 -16.50 4.65
N GLN A 186 -1.42 -15.98 3.62
CA GLN A 186 -0.06 -16.31 3.25
C GLN A 186 0.79 -15.04 3.12
N ASP A 187 1.92 -14.99 3.80
CA ASP A 187 2.95 -13.97 3.63
C ASP A 187 3.78 -14.28 2.38
N ILE A 188 3.85 -13.35 1.43
CA ILE A 188 4.66 -13.52 0.20
C ILE A 188 6.16 -13.49 0.50
N LEU A 189 6.57 -12.79 1.55
CA LEU A 189 7.96 -12.64 1.99
C LEU A 189 8.28 -13.47 3.25
N ASP A 190 7.52 -14.53 3.52
CA ASP A 190 7.71 -15.35 4.72
C ASP A 190 9.17 -15.75 4.92
N GLY A 191 9.71 -15.44 6.11
CA GLY A 191 11.12 -15.70 6.47
C GLY A 191 12.13 -14.70 5.88
N GLU A 192 11.73 -13.75 5.04
CA GLU A 192 12.60 -12.70 4.51
C GLU A 192 12.59 -11.44 5.39
N PRO A 193 13.74 -10.77 5.59
CA PRO A 193 13.81 -9.56 6.41
C PRO A 193 13.53 -8.26 5.62
N TYR A 194 13.06 -8.38 4.39
CA TYR A 194 12.91 -7.26 3.46
C TYR A 194 11.55 -6.62 3.58
N GLU A 195 11.44 -5.36 3.15
CA GLU A 195 10.19 -4.61 3.12
C GLU A 195 9.57 -4.56 1.73
N SER A 196 8.27 -4.75 1.65
CA SER A 196 7.44 -4.48 0.48
C SER A 196 6.01 -4.14 0.96
N PRO A 197 5.48 -2.95 0.64
CA PRO A 197 6.09 -1.84 -0.11
C PRO A 197 7.26 -1.19 0.63
N MET A 198 8.04 -0.40 -0.10
CA MET A 198 9.25 0.20 0.44
C MET A 198 8.96 1.48 1.21
N LYS A 199 9.57 1.62 2.38
CA LYS A 199 9.57 2.86 3.16
C LYS A 199 10.37 3.98 2.44
N PRO A 200 10.05 5.29 2.66
CA PRO A 200 9.01 5.78 3.60
C PRO A 200 7.62 5.96 2.96
N TRP A 201 7.49 5.96 1.63
CA TRP A 201 6.30 6.42 0.93
C TRP A 201 5.54 5.32 0.17
N GLY A 202 6.10 4.13 0.08
CA GLY A 202 5.47 3.03 -0.64
C GLY A 202 4.20 2.55 0.05
N GLY A 203 3.18 2.25 -0.75
CA GLY A 203 1.89 1.72 -0.36
C GLY A 203 1.42 0.66 -1.34
N ILE A 204 0.10 0.48 -1.41
CA ILE A 204 -0.52 -0.54 -2.26
C ILE A 204 -0.22 -0.35 -3.76
N GLU A 205 0.15 0.85 -4.20
CA GLU A 205 0.57 1.13 -5.58
C GLU A 205 1.86 0.42 -6.00
N GLN A 206 2.65 -0.07 -5.03
CA GLN A 206 3.84 -0.88 -5.29
C GLN A 206 3.54 -2.37 -5.46
N LEU A 207 2.27 -2.75 -5.41
CA LEU A 207 1.77 -4.12 -5.56
C LEU A 207 0.74 -4.19 -6.67
N ALA A 208 0.76 -5.21 -7.51
CA ALA A 208 -0.20 -5.37 -8.60
C ALA A 208 -0.62 -6.82 -8.79
N TRP A 209 -1.93 -7.06 -8.90
CA TRP A 209 -2.47 -8.33 -9.34
C TRP A 209 -2.27 -8.55 -10.83
N SER A 210 -1.94 -9.77 -11.24
CA SER A 210 -2.12 -10.19 -12.63
C SER A 210 -3.60 -10.21 -13.00
N PRO A 211 -3.99 -9.90 -14.25
CA PRO A 211 -5.39 -9.99 -14.69
C PRO A 211 -6.00 -11.38 -14.51
N ALA A 212 -5.18 -12.44 -14.53
CA ALA A 212 -5.61 -13.82 -14.29
C ALA A 212 -5.80 -14.16 -12.80
N SER A 213 -5.48 -13.25 -11.87
CA SER A 213 -5.57 -13.47 -10.42
C SER A 213 -4.66 -14.57 -9.86
N ASP A 214 -3.64 -14.94 -10.59
CA ASP A 214 -2.72 -16.05 -10.29
C ASP A 214 -1.33 -15.60 -9.84
N LYS A 215 -1.00 -14.31 -10.04
CA LYS A 215 0.31 -13.73 -9.70
C LYS A 215 0.16 -12.37 -9.05
N VAL A 216 1.18 -12.02 -8.25
CA VAL A 216 1.34 -10.69 -7.66
C VAL A 216 2.71 -10.14 -8.07
N ALA A 217 2.73 -8.98 -8.72
CA ALA A 217 3.95 -8.20 -8.89
C ALA A 217 4.14 -7.27 -7.70
N TYR A 218 5.37 -7.13 -7.22
CA TYR A 218 5.67 -6.26 -6.09
C TYR A 218 7.06 -5.62 -6.19
N THR A 219 7.19 -4.42 -5.64
CA THR A 219 8.45 -3.70 -5.51
C THR A 219 9.15 -4.12 -4.22
N CYS A 220 10.44 -4.45 -4.28
CA CYS A 220 11.22 -4.77 -3.08
C CYS A 220 12.69 -4.42 -3.28
N ARG A 221 13.33 -3.94 -2.20
CA ARG A 221 14.79 -3.81 -2.10
C ARG A 221 15.32 -4.96 -1.24
N LYS A 222 15.75 -6.04 -1.88
CA LYS A 222 16.29 -7.21 -1.15
C LYS A 222 17.73 -6.97 -0.68
N LYS A 223 17.89 -5.99 0.20
CA LYS A 223 19.15 -5.62 0.85
C LYS A 223 18.92 -5.40 2.35
N THR A 224 19.97 -5.55 3.16
CA THR A 224 19.95 -5.30 4.61
C THR A 224 21.21 -4.55 5.04
N GLY A 225 21.20 -4.00 6.26
CA GLY A 225 22.36 -3.36 6.87
C GLY A 225 22.91 -2.19 6.07
N LEU A 226 24.22 -2.12 5.95
CA LEU A 226 24.90 -1.06 5.20
C LEU A 226 24.49 -1.06 3.71
N ALA A 227 24.29 -2.22 3.11
CA ALA A 227 23.90 -2.31 1.70
C ALA A 227 22.53 -1.66 1.45
N TYR A 228 21.59 -1.79 2.38
CA TYR A 228 20.31 -1.08 2.32
C TYR A 228 20.50 0.43 2.47
N ALA A 229 21.34 0.86 3.41
CA ALA A 229 21.53 2.28 3.75
C ALA A 229 22.15 3.13 2.63
N VAL A 230 22.96 2.50 1.77
CA VAL A 230 23.71 3.20 0.70
C VAL A 230 23.13 3.00 -0.70
N SER A 231 22.11 2.17 -0.85
CA SER A 231 21.52 1.81 -2.15
C SER A 231 20.08 2.26 -2.26
N THR A 232 19.69 2.79 -3.41
CA THR A 232 18.30 3.03 -3.79
C THR A 232 17.77 1.93 -4.71
N ASN A 233 18.62 0.98 -5.11
CA ASN A 233 18.24 -0.10 -6.04
C ASN A 233 17.13 -0.97 -5.44
N SER A 234 15.99 -0.97 -6.11
CA SER A 234 14.87 -1.86 -5.89
C SER A 234 14.47 -2.53 -7.18
N ASP A 235 13.91 -3.71 -7.08
CA ASP A 235 13.50 -4.52 -8.22
C ASP A 235 12.00 -4.83 -8.19
N ILE A 236 11.47 -5.17 -9.36
CA ILE A 236 10.14 -5.74 -9.51
C ILE A 236 10.23 -7.26 -9.48
N TYR A 237 9.50 -7.84 -8.55
CA TYR A 237 9.37 -9.29 -8.38
C TYR A 237 7.97 -9.74 -8.78
N ILE A 238 7.86 -10.93 -9.36
CA ILE A 238 6.59 -11.59 -9.64
C ILE A 238 6.49 -12.86 -8.80
N TYR A 239 5.52 -12.91 -7.91
CA TYR A 239 5.18 -14.09 -7.11
C TYR A 239 4.06 -14.88 -7.78
N ASP A 240 4.28 -16.17 -8.01
CA ASP A 240 3.29 -17.10 -8.57
C ASP A 240 2.60 -17.85 -7.44
N LEU A 241 1.27 -17.70 -7.34
CA LEU A 241 0.48 -18.24 -6.24
C LEU A 241 0.39 -19.77 -6.25
N ALA A 242 0.45 -20.38 -7.42
CA ALA A 242 0.32 -21.84 -7.55
C ALA A 242 1.59 -22.56 -7.14
N THR A 243 2.75 -21.96 -7.41
CA THR A 243 4.06 -22.59 -7.19
C THR A 243 4.79 -22.06 -5.95
N GLY A 244 4.37 -20.88 -5.44
CA GLY A 244 5.08 -20.18 -4.36
C GLY A 244 6.45 -19.63 -4.78
N LYS A 245 6.73 -19.55 -6.08
CA LYS A 245 8.02 -19.08 -6.60
C LYS A 245 7.96 -17.58 -6.90
N THR A 246 9.08 -16.93 -6.64
CA THR A 246 9.31 -15.51 -6.96
C THR A 246 10.38 -15.40 -8.05
N GLU A 247 10.12 -14.54 -9.04
CA GLU A 247 11.05 -14.20 -10.11
C GLU A 247 11.36 -12.69 -10.06
N ASN A 248 12.65 -12.31 -10.16
CA ASN A 248 13.07 -10.93 -10.32
C ASN A 248 13.11 -10.60 -11.81
N ILE A 249 12.32 -9.64 -12.26
CA ILE A 249 12.23 -9.29 -13.69
C ILE A 249 13.04 -8.05 -14.05
N THR A 250 13.69 -7.40 -13.11
CA THR A 250 14.47 -6.16 -13.31
C THR A 250 15.88 -6.23 -12.73
N GLU A 251 16.43 -7.43 -12.49
CA GLU A 251 17.75 -7.66 -11.86
C GLU A 251 18.90 -6.89 -12.52
N GLU A 252 18.81 -6.67 -13.84
CA GLU A 252 19.81 -5.94 -14.62
C GLU A 252 19.78 -4.41 -14.40
N ASN A 253 18.65 -3.85 -13.92
CA ASN A 253 18.53 -2.44 -13.56
C ASN A 253 19.26 -2.19 -12.24
N LYS A 254 19.93 -1.02 -12.13
CA LYS A 254 20.70 -0.70 -10.92
C LYS A 254 20.11 0.45 -10.11
N GLY A 255 19.05 1.05 -10.59
CA GLY A 255 18.37 2.14 -9.94
C GLY A 255 17.09 1.71 -9.24
N TYR A 256 16.16 2.63 -9.15
CA TYR A 256 14.93 2.51 -8.38
C TYR A 256 13.79 2.06 -9.29
N ASP A 257 13.38 0.79 -9.22
CA ASP A 257 12.25 0.24 -9.95
C ASP A 257 11.03 0.14 -9.03
N THR A 258 9.89 0.74 -9.44
CA THR A 258 8.70 0.84 -8.59
C THR A 258 7.40 0.80 -9.38
N ASN A 259 6.29 0.61 -8.66
CA ASN A 259 4.91 0.78 -9.14
C ASN A 259 4.59 -0.09 -10.37
N PRO A 260 4.74 -1.43 -10.26
CA PRO A 260 4.41 -2.33 -11.36
C PRO A 260 2.93 -2.30 -11.71
N GLN A 261 2.60 -2.37 -13.00
CA GLN A 261 1.24 -2.45 -13.49
C GLN A 261 1.15 -3.43 -14.66
N TYR A 262 0.25 -4.39 -14.58
CA TYR A 262 -0.02 -5.29 -15.70
C TYR A 262 -0.90 -4.60 -16.75
N SER A 263 -0.67 -4.94 -18.03
CA SER A 263 -1.66 -4.63 -19.06
C SER A 263 -2.97 -5.42 -18.83
N PRO A 264 -4.13 -4.90 -19.25
CA PRO A 264 -5.40 -5.60 -19.05
C PRO A 264 -5.48 -7.01 -19.66
N ASP A 265 -4.72 -7.26 -20.73
CA ASP A 265 -4.63 -8.56 -21.38
C ASP A 265 -3.55 -9.49 -20.76
N GLY A 266 -2.82 -9.01 -19.75
CA GLY A 266 -1.78 -9.75 -19.04
C GLY A 266 -0.51 -10.04 -19.84
N LYS A 267 -0.34 -9.44 -21.02
CA LYS A 267 0.83 -9.69 -21.86
C LYS A 267 2.03 -8.85 -21.51
N TYR A 268 1.80 -7.67 -20.94
CA TYR A 268 2.84 -6.70 -20.62
C TYR A 268 2.78 -6.34 -19.14
N ILE A 269 3.93 -5.94 -18.63
CA ILE A 269 4.05 -5.25 -17.35
C ILE A 269 4.82 -3.94 -17.55
N ALA A 270 4.32 -2.87 -16.96
CA ALA A 270 4.96 -1.54 -16.95
C ALA A 270 5.40 -1.19 -15.55
N TRP A 271 6.47 -0.42 -15.40
CA TRP A 271 6.92 0.12 -14.11
C TRP A 271 7.69 1.43 -14.29
N GLN A 272 7.86 2.15 -13.20
CA GLN A 272 8.72 3.34 -13.15
C GLN A 272 10.14 2.92 -12.80
N SER A 273 11.14 3.51 -13.46
CA SER A 273 12.55 3.17 -13.28
C SER A 273 13.46 4.38 -13.30
N MET A 274 14.36 4.47 -12.34
CA MET A 274 15.52 5.35 -12.35
C MET A 274 16.77 4.56 -12.73
N GLU A 275 17.79 5.23 -13.28
CA GLU A 275 18.96 4.55 -13.86
C GLU A 275 20.04 4.22 -12.83
N ARG A 276 20.26 5.15 -11.86
CA ARG A 276 21.46 5.11 -11.02
C ARG A 276 21.17 4.74 -9.58
N ASP A 277 21.90 3.76 -9.07
CA ASP A 277 21.88 3.42 -7.65
C ASP A 277 22.40 4.56 -6.79
N GLY A 278 21.76 4.80 -5.63
CA GLY A 278 22.11 5.85 -4.67
C GLY A 278 21.75 7.28 -5.12
N TYR A 279 20.94 7.45 -6.18
CA TYR A 279 20.62 8.75 -6.74
C TYR A 279 19.12 8.99 -6.89
N GLU A 280 18.48 9.46 -5.82
CA GLU A 280 17.02 9.65 -5.74
C GLU A 280 16.47 10.80 -6.60
N ALA A 281 17.31 11.69 -7.08
CA ALA A 281 16.91 12.81 -7.97
C ALA A 281 17.05 12.47 -9.46
N ASP A 282 17.19 11.19 -9.80
CA ASP A 282 17.28 10.75 -11.19
C ASP A 282 15.95 10.85 -11.92
N LEU A 283 16.00 10.85 -13.26
CA LEU A 283 14.81 10.86 -14.08
C LEU A 283 14.06 9.53 -13.90
N ASN A 284 12.82 9.61 -13.43
CA ASN A 284 11.93 8.46 -13.36
C ASN A 284 11.30 8.21 -14.73
N ARG A 285 11.69 7.11 -15.36
CA ARG A 285 11.27 6.71 -16.70
C ARG A 285 10.21 5.61 -16.61
N LEU A 286 9.38 5.49 -17.65
CA LEU A 286 8.43 4.40 -17.79
C LEU A 286 9.05 3.29 -18.64
N PHE A 287 9.03 2.07 -18.14
CA PHE A 287 9.45 0.86 -18.84
C PHE A 287 8.26 -0.06 -19.08
N VAL A 288 8.31 -0.80 -20.18
CA VAL A 288 7.34 -1.85 -20.50
C VAL A 288 8.09 -3.10 -20.94
N MET A 289 7.67 -4.24 -20.41
CA MET A 289 8.22 -5.56 -20.77
C MET A 289 7.11 -6.46 -21.29
N ASP A 290 7.41 -7.20 -22.36
CA ASP A 290 6.58 -8.32 -22.82
C ASP A 290 6.85 -9.54 -21.95
N LEU A 291 5.84 -10.01 -21.22
CA LEU A 291 5.96 -11.12 -20.28
C LEU A 291 6.24 -12.48 -20.94
N SER A 292 6.01 -12.61 -22.26
CA SER A 292 6.38 -13.81 -23.00
C SER A 292 7.89 -13.99 -23.14
N LEU A 293 8.67 -12.91 -22.90
CA LEU A 293 10.13 -12.90 -23.04
C LEU A 293 10.86 -13.23 -21.73
N ILE A 294 10.18 -13.32 -20.59
CA ILE A 294 10.81 -13.59 -19.27
C ILE A 294 11.60 -14.92 -19.27
N HIS A 295 11.21 -15.89 -20.08
CA HIS A 295 11.86 -17.21 -20.14
C HIS A 295 12.92 -17.32 -21.24
N ILE A 296 13.24 -16.25 -21.95
CA ILE A 296 14.30 -16.23 -22.98
C ILE A 296 15.58 -15.79 -22.29
N SER A 297 16.59 -16.66 -22.30
CA SER A 297 17.88 -16.50 -21.60
C SER A 297 18.83 -15.43 -22.19
N GLU A 298 18.33 -14.51 -23.01
CA GLU A 298 19.04 -13.30 -23.41
C GLU A 298 18.31 -12.07 -22.87
N PRO A 299 19.00 -11.16 -22.14
CA PRO A 299 18.37 -9.97 -21.60
C PRO A 299 18.00 -9.02 -22.73
N THR A 300 16.74 -9.00 -23.11
CA THR A 300 16.19 -7.88 -23.87
C THR A 300 16.04 -6.71 -22.90
N ARG A 301 16.94 -5.74 -22.98
CA ARG A 301 16.83 -4.50 -22.21
C ARG A 301 15.49 -3.85 -22.54
N PRO A 302 14.62 -3.57 -21.54
CA PRO A 302 13.38 -2.86 -21.79
C PRO A 302 13.65 -1.52 -22.47
N GLU A 303 12.87 -1.18 -23.50
CA GLU A 303 13.00 0.12 -24.16
C GLU A 303 12.23 1.18 -23.36
N PRO A 304 12.83 2.35 -23.10
CA PRO A 304 12.12 3.48 -22.52
C PRO A 304 11.10 4.06 -23.50
N ILE A 305 9.93 4.39 -23.01
CA ILE A 305 8.86 5.03 -23.77
C ILE A 305 9.04 6.54 -23.78
#